data_d11557f2d0a381314f695f15526d1382
#
_entry.id   d11557f2d0a381314f695f15526d1382
#
_cell.length_a   1.000
_cell.length_b   1.000
_cell.length_c   1.000
_cell.angle_alpha   90.00
_cell.angle_beta   90.00
_cell.angle_gamma   90.00
#
_symmetry.space_group_name_H-M   'P 1'
#
loop_
_entity.id
_entity.type
_entity.pdbx_description
1 polymer ?
#
loop_
_entity_poly.entity_id
_entity_poly.type
_entity_poly.pdbx_seq_one_letter_code
_entity_poly.pdbx_strand_id
1 'polypeptide(L)'
;MLAGMGPLLDSFWRAAAYCLLPRVVALSLLPLLLITLLAWGGGHFYWQPAVAWMQALLEGSDWLALLWGWLRHFGVDNLPVVLAPLLVLMLATPVIVIVCVLAVALLMAPAIVSLVAERRFSELQRKRGGGFVASVLWSLGSTIAALFALLISMPLWLVPPLVLVLPPLIWGWLTYRVMAFDALAEHASKPERQEIFKRHRLSLLTIGVLTGFLGAAPAVVWASGVVFAATFFVLVPVAIWIYTLVFAFSALWFSHFCLAALERLREQGSGPAGPMPTAPVVIDMPSPPVLASPASSDPHSS
;
A
#
# COMPACT_ATOMS: atom_id res chain seq x y z
N MET A 1 25.11 -13.76 5.42
CA MET A 1 24.58 -12.57 4.71
C MET A 1 24.29 -12.84 3.22
N LEU A 2 25.05 -13.64 2.49
CA LEU A 2 24.85 -13.90 1.05
C LEU A 2 23.59 -14.72 0.70
N ALA A 3 23.10 -15.58 1.59
CA ALA A 3 21.91 -16.41 1.35
C ALA A 3 20.58 -15.61 1.22
N GLY A 4 20.53 -14.37 1.69
CA GLY A 4 19.34 -13.51 1.59
C GLY A 4 19.29 -12.65 0.33
N MET A 5 20.40 -12.49 -0.40
CA MET A 5 20.47 -11.62 -1.58
C MET A 5 19.86 -12.26 -2.84
N GLY A 6 19.95 -13.58 -2.98
CA GLY A 6 19.37 -14.28 -4.13
C GLY A 6 17.87 -14.04 -4.32
N PRO A 7 17.04 -14.22 -3.27
CA PRO A 7 15.59 -13.97 -3.36
C PRO A 7 15.24 -12.50 -3.62
N LEU A 8 16.05 -11.56 -3.11
CA LEU A 8 15.87 -10.13 -3.35
C LEU A 8 16.10 -9.76 -4.82
N LEU A 9 17.20 -10.25 -5.41
CA LEU A 9 17.54 -10.00 -6.80
C LEU A 9 16.59 -10.71 -7.76
N ASP A 10 16.20 -11.96 -7.48
CA ASP A 10 15.20 -12.67 -8.28
C ASP A 10 13.86 -11.92 -8.30
N SER A 11 13.39 -11.47 -7.12
CA SER A 11 12.15 -10.69 -7.04
C SER A 11 12.26 -9.31 -7.72
N PHE A 12 13.43 -8.66 -7.68
CA PHE A 12 13.70 -7.41 -8.38
C PHE A 12 13.56 -7.55 -9.89
N TRP A 13 14.30 -8.50 -10.49
CA TRP A 13 14.27 -8.71 -11.95
C TRP A 13 12.90 -9.11 -12.45
N ARG A 14 12.18 -9.92 -11.68
CA ARG A 14 10.79 -10.26 -12.00
C ARG A 14 9.87 -9.04 -11.92
N ALA A 15 10.00 -8.22 -10.89
CA ALA A 15 9.24 -6.97 -10.79
C ALA A 15 9.50 -6.05 -11.99
N ALA A 16 10.77 -5.89 -12.40
CA ALA A 16 11.14 -5.12 -13.56
C ALA A 16 10.52 -5.68 -14.87
N ALA A 17 10.58 -7.00 -15.06
CA ALA A 17 9.96 -7.65 -16.21
C ALA A 17 8.43 -7.49 -16.22
N TYR A 18 7.77 -7.59 -15.04
CA TYR A 18 6.32 -7.42 -14.93
C TYR A 18 5.88 -5.97 -15.12
N CYS A 19 6.72 -4.97 -14.83
CA CYS A 19 6.44 -3.57 -15.16
C CYS A 19 6.23 -3.34 -16.67
N LEU A 20 6.85 -4.14 -17.53
CA LEU A 20 6.69 -4.04 -18.97
C LEU A 20 5.40 -4.70 -19.50
N LEU A 21 4.65 -5.39 -18.64
CA LEU A 21 3.38 -5.99 -19.04
C LEU A 21 2.35 -4.90 -19.40
N PRO A 22 1.61 -5.06 -20.51
CA PRO A 22 0.64 -4.04 -20.95
C PRO A 22 -0.43 -3.75 -19.89
N ARG A 23 -0.80 -4.72 -19.06
CA ARG A 23 -1.73 -4.52 -17.92
C ARG A 23 -1.16 -3.57 -16.86
N VAL A 24 0.13 -3.70 -16.53
CA VAL A 24 0.78 -2.83 -15.53
C VAL A 24 0.98 -1.44 -16.10
N VAL A 25 1.39 -1.33 -17.37
CA VAL A 25 1.50 -0.04 -18.07
C VAL A 25 0.14 0.66 -18.13
N ALA A 26 -0.93 -0.05 -18.49
CA ALA A 26 -2.30 0.50 -18.49
C ALA A 26 -2.73 0.98 -17.10
N LEU A 27 -2.45 0.20 -16.04
CA LEU A 27 -2.71 0.61 -14.66
C LEU A 27 -1.89 1.83 -14.25
N SER A 28 -0.66 1.98 -14.74
CA SER A 28 0.17 3.15 -14.42
C SER A 28 -0.32 4.45 -15.05
N LEU A 29 -1.14 4.37 -16.11
CA LEU A 29 -1.79 5.52 -16.73
C LEU A 29 -3.11 5.92 -16.04
N LEU A 30 -3.63 5.08 -15.16
CA LEU A 30 -4.90 5.32 -14.46
C LEU A 30 -4.95 6.68 -13.74
N PRO A 31 -3.92 7.13 -13.00
CA PRO A 31 -3.96 8.45 -12.35
C PRO A 31 -4.05 9.60 -13.35
N LEU A 32 -3.34 9.51 -14.47
CA LEU A 32 -3.42 10.53 -15.53
C LEU A 32 -4.82 10.61 -16.13
N LEU A 33 -5.43 9.47 -16.39
CA LEU A 33 -6.80 9.39 -16.87
C LEU A 33 -7.76 10.01 -15.84
N LEU A 34 -7.62 9.68 -14.56
CA LEU A 34 -8.47 10.21 -13.50
C LEU A 34 -8.31 11.72 -13.33
N ILE A 35 -7.07 12.23 -13.29
CA ILE A 35 -6.80 13.67 -13.19
C ILE A 35 -7.43 14.39 -14.38
N THR A 36 -7.24 13.90 -15.59
CA THR A 36 -7.80 14.50 -16.80
C THR A 36 -9.33 14.52 -16.75
N LEU A 37 -9.94 13.41 -16.33
CA LEU A 37 -11.39 13.27 -16.26
C LEU A 37 -12.01 14.15 -15.16
N LEU A 38 -11.36 14.23 -13.99
CA LEU A 38 -11.77 15.09 -12.88
C LEU A 38 -11.56 16.57 -13.20
N ALA A 39 -10.45 16.93 -13.82
CA ALA A 39 -10.18 18.31 -14.23
C ALA A 39 -11.11 18.76 -15.32
N TRP A 40 -11.36 17.92 -16.33
CA TRP A 40 -12.31 18.23 -17.42
C TRP A 40 -13.75 18.28 -16.90
N GLY A 41 -14.21 17.26 -16.17
CA GLY A 41 -15.56 17.21 -15.61
C GLY A 41 -15.80 18.30 -14.57
N GLY A 42 -14.87 18.48 -13.63
CA GLY A 42 -14.93 19.54 -12.63
C GLY A 42 -14.90 20.93 -13.25
N GLY A 43 -14.03 21.15 -14.24
CA GLY A 43 -13.95 22.39 -14.98
C GLY A 43 -15.19 22.68 -15.80
N HIS A 44 -15.78 21.67 -16.45
CA HIS A 44 -16.96 21.87 -17.28
C HIS A 44 -18.25 22.11 -16.47
N PHE A 45 -18.47 21.31 -15.42
CA PHE A 45 -19.76 21.33 -14.71
C PHE A 45 -19.75 22.22 -13.47
N TYR A 46 -18.61 22.34 -12.76
CA TYR A 46 -18.59 22.98 -11.44
C TYR A 46 -17.77 24.27 -11.39
N TRP A 47 -17.05 24.64 -12.46
CA TRP A 47 -16.18 25.83 -12.44
C TRP A 47 -16.95 27.11 -12.14
N GLN A 48 -17.99 27.41 -12.91
CA GLN A 48 -18.77 28.64 -12.76
C GLN A 48 -19.48 28.72 -11.38
N PRO A 49 -20.21 27.68 -10.94
CA PRO A 49 -20.80 27.68 -9.61
C PRO A 49 -19.75 27.82 -8.47
N ALA A 50 -18.60 27.15 -8.58
CA ALA A 50 -17.56 27.22 -7.57
C ALA A 50 -16.93 28.61 -7.48
N VAL A 51 -16.63 29.23 -8.62
CA VAL A 51 -16.09 30.60 -8.67
C VAL A 51 -17.12 31.60 -8.12
N ALA A 52 -18.39 31.51 -8.52
CA ALA A 52 -19.46 32.37 -8.02
C ALA A 52 -19.64 32.21 -6.49
N TRP A 53 -19.63 30.97 -6.00
CA TRP A 53 -19.70 30.71 -4.57
C TRP A 53 -18.50 31.31 -3.81
N MET A 54 -17.30 31.15 -4.34
CA MET A 54 -16.08 31.70 -3.74
C MET A 54 -16.09 33.25 -3.75
N GLN A 55 -16.60 33.89 -4.84
CA GLN A 55 -16.77 35.34 -4.91
C GLN A 55 -17.75 35.81 -3.83
N ALA A 56 -18.91 35.17 -3.72
CA ALA A 56 -19.91 35.49 -2.71
C ALA A 56 -19.33 35.34 -1.27
N LEU A 57 -18.51 34.31 -1.04
CA LEU A 57 -17.83 34.12 0.25
C LEU A 57 -16.84 35.26 0.56
N LEU A 58 -16.06 35.67 -0.44
CA LEU A 58 -15.08 36.77 -0.31
C LEU A 58 -15.77 38.13 -0.09
N GLU A 59 -16.89 38.37 -0.75
CA GLU A 59 -17.65 39.62 -0.66
C GLU A 59 -18.50 39.69 0.62
N GLY A 60 -19.03 38.54 1.07
CA GLY A 60 -19.88 38.46 2.26
C GLY A 60 -19.15 38.46 3.60
N SER A 61 -17.82 38.50 3.62
CA SER A 61 -17.04 38.46 4.84
C SER A 61 -16.73 39.88 5.37
N ASP A 62 -17.30 40.24 6.51
CA ASP A 62 -17.15 41.58 7.10
C ASP A 62 -15.69 41.99 7.36
N TRP A 63 -14.85 41.08 7.79
CA TRP A 63 -13.42 41.36 8.02
C TRP A 63 -12.64 41.55 6.71
N LEU A 64 -13.03 40.87 5.63
CA LEU A 64 -12.47 41.08 4.30
C LEU A 64 -12.99 42.40 3.68
N ALA A 65 -14.20 42.84 4.02
CA ALA A 65 -14.75 44.11 3.54
C ALA A 65 -13.87 45.32 3.91
N LEU A 66 -13.29 45.30 5.11
CA LEU A 66 -12.31 46.30 5.53
C LEU A 66 -11.03 46.29 4.68
N LEU A 67 -10.53 45.07 4.39
CA LEU A 67 -9.37 44.86 3.54
C LEU A 67 -9.64 45.32 2.10
N TRP A 68 -10.82 44.98 1.55
CA TRP A 68 -11.25 45.42 0.21
C TRP A 68 -11.40 46.93 0.11
N GLY A 69 -11.95 47.55 1.17
CA GLY A 69 -12.06 49.02 1.25
C GLY A 69 -10.70 49.70 1.22
N TRP A 70 -9.72 49.18 1.95
CA TRP A 70 -8.35 49.68 1.96
C TRP A 70 -7.63 49.49 0.63
N LEU A 71 -7.74 48.31 -0.01
CA LEU A 71 -7.12 47.98 -1.30
C LEU A 71 -7.70 48.79 -2.46
N ARG A 72 -9.01 49.10 -2.46
CA ARG A 72 -9.63 50.00 -3.44
C ARG A 72 -9.03 51.39 -3.40
N HIS A 73 -8.61 51.87 -2.22
CA HIS A 73 -7.92 53.14 -2.10
C HIS A 73 -6.58 53.21 -2.87
N PHE A 74 -5.96 52.05 -3.12
CA PHE A 74 -4.75 51.88 -3.93
C PHE A 74 -5.03 51.54 -5.41
N GLY A 75 -6.30 51.62 -5.88
CA GLY A 75 -6.67 51.37 -7.27
C GLY A 75 -6.87 49.89 -7.64
N VAL A 76 -7.05 49.01 -6.64
CA VAL A 76 -7.30 47.60 -6.87
C VAL A 76 -8.80 47.30 -6.68
N ASP A 77 -9.60 47.51 -7.72
CA ASP A 77 -11.07 47.49 -7.62
C ASP A 77 -11.71 46.09 -7.70
N ASN A 78 -11.07 45.14 -8.37
CA ASN A 78 -11.71 43.85 -8.72
C ASN A 78 -10.97 42.62 -8.13
N LEU A 79 -10.36 42.77 -6.96
CA LEU A 79 -9.56 41.72 -6.36
C LEU A 79 -10.35 40.42 -6.07
N PRO A 80 -11.60 40.43 -5.54
CA PRO A 80 -12.39 39.20 -5.35
C PRO A 80 -12.62 38.42 -6.64
N VAL A 81 -12.82 39.13 -7.76
CA VAL A 81 -13.04 38.50 -9.09
C VAL A 81 -11.79 37.77 -9.58
N VAL A 82 -10.60 38.30 -9.29
CA VAL A 82 -9.33 37.68 -9.67
C VAL A 82 -8.91 36.58 -8.68
N LEU A 83 -9.17 36.78 -7.39
CA LEU A 83 -8.78 35.82 -6.36
C LEU A 83 -9.67 34.58 -6.33
N ALA A 84 -10.98 34.72 -6.59
CA ALA A 84 -11.89 33.59 -6.49
C ALA A 84 -11.51 32.40 -7.40
N PRO A 85 -11.19 32.57 -8.70
CA PRO A 85 -10.70 31.48 -9.53
C PRO A 85 -9.42 30.83 -9.03
N LEU A 86 -8.47 31.64 -8.51
CA LEU A 86 -7.21 31.15 -7.95
C LEU A 86 -7.44 30.33 -6.68
N LEU A 87 -8.31 30.79 -5.80
CA LEU A 87 -8.66 30.07 -4.57
C LEU A 87 -9.42 28.78 -4.88
N VAL A 88 -10.34 28.80 -5.85
CA VAL A 88 -11.02 27.58 -6.30
C VAL A 88 -10.02 26.58 -6.85
N LEU A 89 -9.07 27.00 -7.68
CA LEU A 89 -8.02 26.13 -8.21
C LEU A 89 -7.13 25.59 -7.09
N MET A 90 -6.73 26.46 -6.14
CA MET A 90 -5.91 26.08 -5.00
C MET A 90 -6.60 25.06 -4.08
N LEU A 91 -7.92 25.18 -3.91
CA LEU A 91 -8.72 24.26 -3.10
C LEU A 91 -9.07 22.97 -3.84
N ALA A 92 -9.37 23.05 -5.12
CA ALA A 92 -9.70 21.88 -5.96
C ALA A 92 -8.50 20.96 -6.17
N THR A 93 -7.30 21.52 -6.32
CA THR A 93 -6.09 20.73 -6.59
C THR A 93 -5.82 19.66 -5.53
N PRO A 94 -5.75 19.94 -4.21
CA PRO A 94 -5.54 18.90 -3.20
C PRO A 94 -6.68 17.88 -3.16
N VAL A 95 -7.93 18.28 -3.42
CA VAL A 95 -9.06 17.35 -3.48
C VAL A 95 -8.88 16.36 -4.63
N ILE A 96 -8.55 16.84 -5.82
CA ILE A 96 -8.28 16.00 -7.00
C ILE A 96 -7.11 15.04 -6.69
N VAL A 97 -6.03 15.54 -6.12
CA VAL A 97 -4.86 14.72 -5.75
C VAL A 97 -5.24 13.63 -4.76
N ILE A 98 -6.00 13.96 -3.70
CA ILE A 98 -6.44 12.99 -2.70
C ILE A 98 -7.29 11.90 -3.35
N VAL A 99 -8.27 12.28 -4.19
CA VAL A 99 -9.12 11.31 -4.91
C VAL A 99 -8.29 10.41 -5.80
N CYS A 100 -7.32 10.94 -6.53
CA CYS A 100 -6.43 10.15 -7.39
C CYS A 100 -5.55 9.19 -6.59
N VAL A 101 -4.97 9.65 -5.48
CA VAL A 101 -4.14 8.80 -4.61
C VAL A 101 -4.98 7.67 -3.99
N LEU A 102 -6.19 7.96 -3.54
CA LEU A 102 -7.11 6.94 -3.02
C LEU A 102 -7.50 5.93 -4.09
N ALA A 103 -7.82 6.39 -5.31
CA ALA A 103 -8.16 5.51 -6.41
C ALA A 103 -6.98 4.59 -6.79
N VAL A 104 -5.75 5.11 -6.83
CA VAL A 104 -4.55 4.32 -7.06
C VAL A 104 -4.36 3.28 -5.96
N ALA A 105 -4.46 3.69 -4.70
CA ALA A 105 -4.30 2.78 -3.56
C ALA A 105 -5.35 1.66 -3.54
N LEU A 106 -6.61 1.99 -3.86
CA LEU A 106 -7.72 1.05 -3.81
C LEU A 106 -7.79 0.10 -5.01
N LEU A 107 -7.38 0.56 -6.19
CA LEU A 107 -7.53 -0.20 -7.44
C LEU A 107 -6.22 -0.84 -7.87
N MET A 108 -5.11 -0.11 -7.83
CA MET A 108 -3.85 -0.55 -8.41
C MET A 108 -3.11 -1.55 -7.52
N ALA A 109 -3.05 -1.33 -6.20
CA ALA A 109 -2.33 -2.21 -5.30
C ALA A 109 -2.91 -3.64 -5.29
N PRO A 110 -4.23 -3.86 -5.06
CA PRO A 110 -4.80 -5.21 -5.12
C PRO A 110 -4.74 -5.83 -6.53
N ALA A 111 -4.88 -5.04 -7.61
CA ALA A 111 -4.76 -5.55 -8.97
C ALA A 111 -3.35 -6.07 -9.29
N ILE A 112 -2.31 -5.44 -8.76
CA ILE A 112 -0.92 -5.90 -8.91
C ILE A 112 -0.70 -7.18 -8.11
N VAL A 113 -1.15 -7.24 -6.87
CA VAL A 113 -1.01 -8.44 -6.02
C VAL A 113 -1.71 -9.63 -6.65
N SER A 114 -2.96 -9.45 -7.12
CA SER A 114 -3.71 -10.52 -7.80
C SER A 114 -3.03 -10.97 -9.09
N LEU A 115 -2.50 -10.04 -9.89
CA LEU A 115 -1.76 -10.37 -11.11
C LEU A 115 -0.54 -11.25 -10.84
N VAL A 116 0.23 -10.94 -9.79
CA VAL A 116 1.40 -11.74 -9.39
C VAL A 116 0.97 -13.10 -8.84
N ALA A 117 -0.05 -13.12 -7.99
CA ALA A 117 -0.58 -14.34 -7.40
C ALA A 117 -1.12 -15.31 -8.45
N GLU A 118 -1.94 -14.83 -9.40
CA GLU A 118 -2.53 -15.66 -10.45
C GLU A 118 -1.50 -16.22 -11.41
N ARG A 119 -0.46 -15.45 -11.75
CA ARG A 119 0.55 -15.88 -12.73
C ARG A 119 1.65 -16.77 -12.17
N ARG A 120 2.01 -16.60 -10.90
CA ARG A 120 3.17 -17.28 -10.33
C ARG A 120 2.85 -18.15 -9.14
N PHE A 121 1.81 -17.84 -8.39
CA PHE A 121 1.45 -18.49 -7.14
C PHE A 121 0.00 -18.98 -7.14
N SER A 122 -0.44 -19.55 -8.28
CA SER A 122 -1.81 -20.04 -8.48
C SER A 122 -2.26 -21.07 -7.44
N GLU A 123 -1.32 -21.89 -6.95
CA GLU A 123 -1.56 -22.91 -5.92
C GLU A 123 -1.61 -22.33 -4.49
N LEU A 124 -1.26 -21.04 -4.32
CA LEU A 124 -1.17 -20.45 -2.99
C LEU A 124 -2.56 -20.15 -2.43
N GLN A 125 -2.98 -20.90 -1.41
CA GLN A 125 -4.29 -20.71 -0.77
C GLN A 125 -4.46 -19.30 -0.17
N ARG A 126 -5.61 -18.68 -0.43
CA ARG A 126 -5.98 -17.37 0.10
C ARG A 126 -6.58 -17.52 1.50
N LYS A 127 -5.82 -17.24 2.54
CA LYS A 127 -6.28 -17.34 3.94
C LYS A 127 -6.95 -16.07 4.49
N ARG A 128 -7.00 -14.98 3.70
CA ARG A 128 -7.64 -13.68 4.03
C ARG A 128 -7.38 -13.18 5.45
N GLY A 129 -6.12 -13.22 5.89
CA GLY A 129 -5.73 -12.81 7.25
C GLY A 129 -5.70 -11.28 7.48
N GLY A 130 -5.99 -10.47 6.46
CA GLY A 130 -6.11 -9.02 6.55
C GLY A 130 -7.27 -8.51 5.72
N GLY A 131 -8.36 -8.07 6.38
CA GLY A 131 -9.46 -7.37 5.69
C GLY A 131 -9.07 -5.94 5.32
N PHE A 132 -9.85 -5.30 4.43
CA PHE A 132 -9.66 -3.90 4.01
C PHE A 132 -9.51 -2.94 5.19
N VAL A 133 -10.39 -3.05 6.19
CA VAL A 133 -10.33 -2.21 7.41
C VAL A 133 -9.02 -2.41 8.17
N ALA A 134 -8.54 -3.66 8.26
CA ALA A 134 -7.26 -3.94 8.92
C ALA A 134 -6.08 -3.35 8.15
N SER A 135 -6.11 -3.34 6.82
CA SER A 135 -5.10 -2.68 5.99
C SER A 135 -5.08 -1.17 6.21
N VAL A 136 -6.25 -0.54 6.18
CA VAL A 136 -6.38 0.91 6.43
C VAL A 136 -5.88 1.29 7.83
N LEU A 137 -6.31 0.58 8.88
CA LEU A 137 -5.87 0.84 10.25
C LEU A 137 -4.36 0.60 10.43
N TRP A 138 -3.81 -0.44 9.79
CA TRP A 138 -2.39 -0.73 9.81
C TRP A 138 -1.58 0.37 9.12
N SER A 139 -2.02 0.82 7.95
CA SER A 139 -1.40 1.90 7.18
C SER A 139 -1.45 3.21 7.96
N LEU A 140 -2.61 3.56 8.51
CA LEU A 140 -2.77 4.78 9.32
C LEU A 140 -1.88 4.76 10.56
N GLY A 141 -1.88 3.66 11.32
CA GLY A 141 -1.01 3.50 12.49
C GLY A 141 0.48 3.56 12.15
N SER A 142 0.87 2.95 11.02
CA SER A 142 2.26 3.01 10.54
C SER A 142 2.64 4.42 10.08
N THR A 143 1.72 5.15 9.43
CA THR A 143 1.93 6.54 9.01
C THR A 143 2.09 7.47 10.21
N ILE A 144 1.22 7.35 11.21
CA ILE A 144 1.32 8.12 12.45
C ILE A 144 2.66 7.84 13.14
N ALA A 145 3.06 6.58 13.26
CA ALA A 145 4.35 6.21 13.85
C ALA A 145 5.53 6.78 13.06
N ALA A 146 5.47 6.78 11.72
CA ALA A 146 6.51 7.39 10.87
C ALA A 146 6.58 8.91 11.05
N LEU A 147 5.42 9.60 11.13
CA LEU A 147 5.37 11.03 11.38
C LEU A 147 5.98 11.39 12.74
N PHE A 148 5.66 10.63 13.80
CA PHE A 148 6.30 10.80 15.10
C PHE A 148 7.81 10.54 15.05
N ALA A 149 8.25 9.50 14.34
CA ALA A 149 9.68 9.22 14.16
C ALA A 149 10.38 10.35 13.41
N LEU A 150 9.76 10.92 12.36
CA LEU A 150 10.29 12.09 11.65
C LEU A 150 10.37 13.32 12.57
N LEU A 151 9.33 13.59 13.34
CA LEU A 151 9.29 14.71 14.27
C LEU A 151 10.38 14.60 15.34
N ILE A 152 10.53 13.42 15.94
CA ILE A 152 11.58 13.14 16.94
C ILE A 152 12.98 13.20 16.30
N SER A 153 13.11 12.82 15.03
CA SER A 153 14.39 12.88 14.31
C SER A 153 14.79 14.31 13.90
N MET A 154 13.86 15.29 13.93
CA MET A 154 14.10 16.65 13.46
C MET A 154 15.31 17.35 14.13
N PRO A 155 15.54 17.24 15.45
CA PRO A 155 16.75 17.81 16.08
C PRO A 155 18.06 17.18 15.56
N LEU A 156 18.02 15.89 15.12
CA LEU A 156 19.19 15.19 14.60
C LEU A 156 19.56 15.66 13.16
N TRP A 157 18.66 16.39 12.48
CA TRP A 157 18.93 16.93 11.14
C TRP A 157 19.95 18.09 11.17
N LEU A 158 20.25 18.64 12.34
CA LEU A 158 21.34 19.58 12.52
C LEU A 158 22.71 18.95 12.21
N VAL A 159 22.80 17.61 12.23
CA VAL A 159 24.01 16.87 11.84
C VAL A 159 23.87 16.43 10.38
N PRO A 160 24.63 17.03 9.43
CA PRO A 160 24.42 16.83 7.98
C PRO A 160 24.37 15.38 7.52
N PRO A 161 25.21 14.42 8.00
CA PRO A 161 25.09 13.02 7.57
C PRO A 161 23.80 12.36 8.03
N LEU A 162 23.20 12.76 9.17
CA LEU A 162 22.00 12.15 9.69
C LEU A 162 20.74 12.53 8.89
N VAL A 163 20.69 13.75 8.34
CA VAL A 163 19.56 14.16 7.49
C VAL A 163 19.50 13.39 6.18
N LEU A 164 20.63 12.89 5.70
CA LEU A 164 20.66 12.04 4.49
C LEU A 164 20.24 10.59 4.76
N VAL A 165 20.34 10.13 6.00
CA VAL A 165 20.10 8.72 6.36
C VAL A 165 18.75 8.51 7.04
N LEU A 166 18.40 9.35 8.03
CA LEU A 166 17.21 9.12 8.87
C LEU A 166 15.89 9.24 8.11
N PRO A 167 15.62 10.31 7.35
CA PRO A 167 14.36 10.42 6.61
C PRO A 167 14.17 9.29 5.59
N PRO A 168 15.13 8.95 4.72
CA PRO A 168 14.98 7.82 3.82
C PRO A 168 14.75 6.48 4.53
N LEU A 169 15.39 6.27 5.69
CA LEU A 169 15.20 5.05 6.47
C LEU A 169 13.79 4.98 7.07
N ILE A 170 13.26 6.09 7.60
CA ILE A 170 11.90 6.16 8.15
C ILE A 170 10.86 5.98 7.03
N TRP A 171 11.03 6.65 5.88
CA TRP A 171 10.16 6.45 4.72
C TRP A 171 10.24 5.03 4.18
N GLY A 172 11.44 4.46 4.07
CA GLY A 172 11.63 3.07 3.68
C GLY A 172 10.96 2.09 4.65
N TRP A 173 11.05 2.37 5.96
CA TRP A 173 10.34 1.61 6.98
C TRP A 173 8.82 1.69 6.82
N LEU A 174 8.27 2.89 6.58
CA LEU A 174 6.83 3.07 6.30
C LEU A 174 6.41 2.31 5.05
N THR A 175 7.17 2.48 3.96
CA THR A 175 6.88 1.83 2.68
C THR A 175 6.82 0.31 2.83
N TYR A 176 7.80 -0.33 3.50
CA TYR A 176 7.74 -1.77 3.67
C TYR A 176 6.59 -2.20 4.57
N ARG A 177 6.26 -1.43 5.62
CA ARG A 177 5.16 -1.76 6.53
C ARG A 177 3.81 -1.80 5.81
N VAL A 178 3.58 -0.84 4.94
CA VAL A 178 2.33 -0.74 4.17
C VAL A 178 2.32 -1.74 3.02
N MET A 179 3.31 -1.71 2.14
CA MET A 179 3.35 -2.54 0.95
C MET A 179 3.43 -4.04 1.24
N ALA A 180 4.24 -4.45 2.24
CA ALA A 180 4.32 -5.86 2.61
C ALA A 180 3.04 -6.35 3.31
N PHE A 181 2.33 -5.47 4.04
CA PHE A 181 1.03 -5.81 4.60
C PHE A 181 0.02 -6.06 3.49
N ASP A 182 -0.09 -5.14 2.52
CA ASP A 182 -1.03 -5.23 1.41
C ASP A 182 -0.74 -6.46 0.52
N ALA A 183 0.52 -6.75 0.24
CA ALA A 183 0.93 -7.94 -0.52
C ALA A 183 0.52 -9.26 0.16
N LEU A 184 0.48 -9.29 1.49
CA LEU A 184 0.15 -10.49 2.28
C LEU A 184 -1.31 -10.52 2.78
N ALA A 185 -2.08 -9.43 2.65
CA ALA A 185 -3.40 -9.27 3.25
C ALA A 185 -4.39 -10.37 2.85
N GLU A 186 -4.42 -10.73 1.57
CA GLU A 186 -5.34 -11.76 1.05
C GLU A 186 -4.82 -13.19 1.21
N HIS A 187 -3.50 -13.39 1.16
CA HIS A 187 -2.91 -14.73 1.05
C HIS A 187 -2.41 -15.29 2.38
N ALA A 188 -1.90 -14.43 3.27
CA ALA A 188 -1.32 -14.86 4.54
C ALA A 188 -2.32 -14.76 5.70
N SER A 189 -2.25 -15.73 6.62
CA SER A 189 -2.88 -15.59 7.93
C SER A 189 -2.13 -14.58 8.81
N LYS A 190 -2.75 -14.10 9.88
CA LYS A 190 -2.13 -13.16 10.80
C LYS A 190 -0.78 -13.66 11.39
N PRO A 191 -0.67 -14.93 11.87
CA PRO A 191 0.60 -15.45 12.37
C PRO A 191 1.67 -15.61 11.27
N GLU A 192 1.29 -16.09 10.06
CA GLU A 192 2.22 -16.22 8.93
C GLU A 192 2.81 -14.85 8.54
N ARG A 193 1.97 -13.81 8.49
CA ARG A 193 2.43 -12.44 8.19
C ARG A 193 3.39 -11.91 9.25
N GLN A 194 3.10 -12.13 10.54
CA GLN A 194 3.99 -11.70 11.62
C GLN A 194 5.34 -12.41 11.54
N GLU A 195 5.35 -13.70 11.21
CA GLU A 195 6.59 -14.47 11.06
C GLU A 195 7.42 -13.97 9.88
N ILE A 196 6.79 -13.69 8.73
CA ILE A 196 7.49 -13.12 7.57
C ILE A 196 8.10 -11.76 7.92
N PHE A 197 7.38 -10.90 8.64
CA PHE A 197 7.88 -9.58 9.06
C PHE A 197 9.07 -9.69 10.02
N LYS A 198 9.07 -10.68 10.92
CA LYS A 198 10.19 -10.91 11.83
C LYS A 198 11.41 -11.48 11.09
N ARG A 199 11.19 -12.54 10.30
CA ARG A 199 12.25 -13.31 9.63
C ARG A 199 12.94 -12.53 8.53
N HIS A 200 12.19 -11.71 7.77
CA HIS A 200 12.66 -10.99 6.59
C HIS A 200 12.74 -9.48 6.79
N ARG A 201 12.79 -8.99 8.03
CA ARG A 201 12.76 -7.57 8.38
C ARG A 201 13.78 -6.73 7.61
N LEU A 202 15.03 -7.19 7.54
CA LEU A 202 16.11 -6.46 6.86
C LEU A 202 15.88 -6.43 5.33
N SER A 203 15.50 -7.55 4.73
CA SER A 203 15.22 -7.62 3.30
C SER A 203 14.06 -6.71 2.91
N LEU A 204 12.98 -6.70 3.69
CA LEU A 204 11.82 -5.84 3.47
C LEU A 204 12.17 -4.36 3.64
N LEU A 205 12.99 -4.03 4.64
CA LEU A 205 13.49 -2.67 4.84
C LEU A 205 14.37 -2.21 3.67
N THR A 206 15.26 -3.09 3.18
CA THR A 206 16.11 -2.80 2.03
C THR A 206 15.25 -2.51 0.79
N ILE A 207 14.24 -3.33 0.49
CA ILE A 207 13.30 -3.07 -0.61
C ILE A 207 12.61 -1.71 -0.39
N GLY A 208 12.10 -1.43 0.82
CA GLY A 208 11.41 -0.18 1.14
C GLY A 208 12.30 1.05 0.97
N VAL A 209 13.54 1.00 1.41
CA VAL A 209 14.50 2.11 1.26
C VAL A 209 14.86 2.32 -0.21
N LEU A 210 15.17 1.26 -0.96
CA LEU A 210 15.52 1.36 -2.38
C LEU A 210 14.34 1.91 -3.20
N THR A 211 13.12 1.43 -2.96
CA THR A 211 11.93 1.93 -3.66
C THR A 211 11.58 3.36 -3.23
N GLY A 212 11.84 3.73 -1.97
CA GLY A 212 11.72 5.11 -1.50
C GLY A 212 12.65 6.06 -2.23
N PHE A 213 13.92 5.67 -2.44
CA PHE A 213 14.87 6.46 -3.24
C PHE A 213 14.47 6.57 -4.71
N LEU A 214 13.96 5.48 -5.31
CA LEU A 214 13.41 5.52 -6.67
C LEU A 214 12.24 6.51 -6.77
N GLY A 215 11.38 6.55 -5.76
CA GLY A 215 10.27 7.50 -5.66
C GLY A 215 10.72 8.96 -5.51
N ALA A 216 11.91 9.21 -4.98
CA ALA A 216 12.46 10.57 -4.86
C ALA A 216 13.14 11.07 -6.15
N ALA A 217 13.49 10.19 -7.08
CA ALA A 217 14.22 10.55 -8.30
C ALA A 217 13.54 11.64 -9.16
N PRO A 218 12.20 11.64 -9.38
CA PRO A 218 11.56 12.72 -10.13
C PRO A 218 11.64 14.09 -9.44
N ALA A 219 11.83 14.15 -8.11
CA ALA A 219 11.94 15.41 -7.38
C ALA A 219 13.18 16.24 -7.78
N VAL A 220 14.24 15.60 -8.29
CA VAL A 220 15.43 16.27 -8.81
C VAL A 220 15.09 17.16 -10.02
N VAL A 221 14.13 16.73 -10.84
CA VAL A 221 13.67 17.51 -12.01
C VAL A 221 12.94 18.79 -11.56
N TRP A 222 12.18 18.72 -10.46
CA TRP A 222 11.49 19.88 -9.89
C TRP A 222 12.44 20.92 -9.33
N ALA A 223 13.65 20.51 -8.92
CA ALA A 223 14.67 21.43 -8.40
C ALA A 223 15.25 22.36 -9.48
N SER A 224 15.13 22.05 -10.76
CA SER A 224 15.56 22.89 -11.89
C SER A 224 14.45 23.86 -12.33
N GLY A 225 14.15 24.88 -11.52
CA GLY A 225 12.99 25.77 -11.69
C GLY A 225 12.79 26.40 -13.06
N VAL A 226 13.86 26.73 -13.80
CA VAL A 226 13.75 27.37 -15.14
C VAL A 226 13.26 26.35 -16.18
N VAL A 227 13.83 25.14 -16.19
CA VAL A 227 13.42 24.07 -17.10
C VAL A 227 11.98 23.64 -16.76
N PHE A 228 11.63 23.62 -15.49
CA PHE A 228 10.29 23.30 -15.02
C PHE A 228 9.24 24.29 -15.58
N ALA A 229 9.47 25.59 -15.47
CA ALA A 229 8.53 26.62 -15.93
C ALA A 229 8.28 26.53 -17.46
N ALA A 230 9.33 26.25 -18.23
CA ALA A 230 9.22 26.16 -19.70
C ALA A 230 8.52 24.88 -20.20
N THR A 231 8.62 23.79 -19.43
CA THR A 231 8.14 22.46 -19.85
C THR A 231 7.02 21.91 -18.97
N PHE A 232 6.44 22.72 -18.11
CA PHE A 232 5.44 22.35 -17.09
C PHE A 232 4.33 21.42 -17.61
N PHE A 233 3.70 21.79 -18.74
CA PHE A 233 2.55 21.04 -19.28
C PHE A 233 2.91 19.61 -19.73
N VAL A 234 4.14 19.35 -20.10
CA VAL A 234 4.62 18.01 -20.50
C VAL A 234 5.26 17.31 -19.31
N LEU A 235 6.03 18.05 -18.51
CA LEU A 235 6.83 17.50 -17.44
C LEU A 235 5.96 16.97 -16.28
N VAL A 236 4.86 17.66 -15.94
CA VAL A 236 3.96 17.25 -14.86
C VAL A 236 3.27 15.91 -15.17
N PRO A 237 2.59 15.71 -16.33
CA PRO A 237 2.04 14.41 -16.69
C PRO A 237 3.08 13.30 -16.72
N VAL A 238 4.27 13.56 -17.28
CA VAL A 238 5.35 12.58 -17.33
C VAL A 238 5.85 12.22 -15.92
N ALA A 239 6.01 13.22 -15.05
CA ALA A 239 6.40 12.99 -13.65
C ALA A 239 5.35 12.14 -12.92
N ILE A 240 4.06 12.46 -13.05
CA ILE A 240 2.97 11.68 -12.44
C ILE A 240 3.03 10.22 -12.94
N TRP A 241 3.23 10.02 -14.22
CA TRP A 241 3.36 8.67 -14.78
C TRP A 241 4.56 7.93 -14.24
N ILE A 242 5.74 8.57 -14.16
CA ILE A 242 6.95 7.98 -13.57
C ILE A 242 6.72 7.61 -12.10
N TYR A 243 6.11 8.50 -11.29
CA TYR A 243 5.76 8.19 -9.89
C TYR A 243 4.85 6.96 -9.79
N THR A 244 3.86 6.88 -10.67
CA THR A 244 2.94 5.73 -10.68
C THR A 244 3.63 4.45 -11.12
N LEU A 245 4.57 4.54 -12.07
CA LEU A 245 5.36 3.40 -12.52
C LEU A 245 6.30 2.91 -11.41
N VAL A 246 6.93 3.83 -10.67
CA VAL A 246 7.75 3.49 -9.49
C VAL A 246 6.89 2.84 -8.40
N PHE A 247 5.67 3.33 -8.18
CA PHE A 247 4.73 2.71 -7.26
C PHE A 247 4.35 1.29 -7.70
N ALA A 248 4.05 1.08 -8.99
CA ALA A 248 3.77 -0.23 -9.57
C ALA A 248 4.95 -1.19 -9.39
N PHE A 249 6.15 -0.72 -9.70
CA PHE A 249 7.39 -1.48 -9.51
C PHE A 249 7.58 -1.89 -8.04
N SER A 250 7.36 -0.96 -7.11
CA SER A 250 7.45 -1.21 -5.68
C SER A 250 6.45 -2.28 -5.23
N ALA A 251 5.18 -2.14 -5.64
CA ALA A 251 4.13 -3.12 -5.33
C ALA A 251 4.43 -4.50 -5.91
N LEU A 252 4.95 -4.57 -7.14
CA LEU A 252 5.40 -5.82 -7.77
C LEU A 252 6.56 -6.45 -7.00
N TRP A 253 7.57 -5.68 -6.62
CA TRP A 253 8.73 -6.20 -5.91
C TRP A 253 8.34 -6.77 -4.55
N PHE A 254 7.55 -6.03 -3.77
CA PHE A 254 7.01 -6.53 -2.51
C PHE A 254 6.14 -7.77 -2.70
N SER A 255 5.28 -7.80 -3.72
CA SER A 255 4.41 -8.94 -4.00
C SER A 255 5.21 -10.20 -4.33
N HIS A 256 6.18 -10.11 -5.25
CA HIS A 256 7.04 -11.23 -5.60
C HIS A 256 7.85 -11.75 -4.42
N PHE A 257 8.41 -10.85 -3.61
CA PHE A 257 9.21 -11.23 -2.45
C PHE A 257 8.34 -11.84 -1.34
N CYS A 258 7.24 -11.19 -0.97
CA CYS A 258 6.37 -11.62 0.13
C CYS A 258 5.65 -12.94 -0.17
N LEU A 259 5.14 -13.11 -1.38
CA LEU A 259 4.44 -14.35 -1.77
C LEU A 259 5.42 -15.52 -1.87
N ALA A 260 6.63 -15.31 -2.40
CA ALA A 260 7.68 -16.34 -2.39
C ALA A 260 8.15 -16.70 -0.96
N ALA A 261 8.20 -15.73 -0.06
CA ALA A 261 8.52 -15.99 1.34
C ALA A 261 7.40 -16.78 2.04
N LEU A 262 6.13 -16.48 1.71
CA LEU A 262 4.96 -17.19 2.23
C LEU A 262 4.92 -18.65 1.74
N GLU A 263 5.18 -18.88 0.45
CA GLU A 263 5.27 -20.21 -0.13
C GLU A 263 6.30 -21.07 0.59
N ARG A 264 7.53 -20.57 0.74
CA ARG A 264 8.60 -21.26 1.47
C ARG A 264 8.27 -21.50 2.94
N LEU A 265 7.58 -20.56 3.60
CA LEU A 265 7.17 -20.73 5.00
C LEU A 265 6.18 -21.89 5.13
N ARG A 266 5.25 -22.05 4.18
CA ARG A 266 4.29 -23.14 4.16
C ARG A 266 4.93 -24.47 3.81
N GLU A 267 5.86 -24.51 2.87
CA GLU A 267 6.64 -25.71 2.55
C GLU A 267 7.42 -26.21 3.76
N GLN A 268 8.04 -25.31 4.54
CA GLN A 268 8.75 -25.65 5.77
C GLN A 268 7.80 -26.13 6.89
N GLY A 269 6.58 -25.62 6.95
CA GLY A 269 5.55 -26.06 7.89
C GLY A 269 4.85 -27.35 7.49
N SER A 270 4.91 -27.70 6.19
CA SER A 270 4.38 -28.93 5.62
C SER A 270 5.45 -30.02 5.47
N GLY A 271 6.61 -29.84 6.11
CA GLY A 271 7.68 -30.84 6.13
C GLY A 271 7.10 -32.23 6.42
N PRO A 272 7.74 -33.32 5.95
CA PRO A 272 7.16 -34.66 6.04
C PRO A 272 6.64 -34.86 7.45
N ALA A 273 5.33 -35.08 7.57
CA ALA A 273 4.73 -35.43 8.84
C ALA A 273 5.61 -36.54 9.40
N GLY A 274 6.28 -36.25 10.51
CA GLY A 274 7.03 -37.27 11.22
C GLY A 274 6.15 -38.51 11.30
N PRO A 275 6.67 -39.73 11.27
CA PRO A 275 5.87 -40.92 11.20
C PRO A 275 4.66 -40.75 12.11
N MET A 276 3.45 -40.80 11.51
CA MET A 276 2.21 -40.68 12.28
C MET A 276 2.40 -41.55 13.52
N PRO A 277 2.10 -41.04 14.73
CA PRO A 277 2.10 -41.87 15.90
C PRO A 277 1.31 -43.10 15.49
N THR A 278 1.98 -44.24 15.35
CA THR A 278 1.32 -45.49 15.04
C THR A 278 0.15 -45.57 15.98
N ALA A 279 -1.06 -45.61 15.42
CA ALA A 279 -2.27 -45.78 16.21
C ALA A 279 -1.93 -46.85 17.27
N PRO A 280 -2.25 -46.65 18.55
CA PRO A 280 -1.90 -47.61 19.57
C PRO A 280 -2.30 -48.96 19.06
N VAL A 281 -1.33 -49.86 18.91
CA VAL A 281 -1.59 -51.27 18.54
C VAL A 281 -2.63 -51.73 19.54
N VAL A 282 -3.87 -51.85 19.07
CA VAL A 282 -4.92 -52.49 19.85
C VAL A 282 -4.43 -53.92 19.99
N ILE A 283 -3.79 -54.22 21.11
CA ILE A 283 -3.47 -55.59 21.50
C ILE A 283 -4.82 -56.21 21.67
N ASP A 284 -5.19 -57.07 20.72
CA ASP A 284 -6.40 -57.85 20.76
C ASP A 284 -6.25 -58.78 21.99
N MET A 285 -6.80 -58.34 23.13
CA MET A 285 -6.80 -59.15 24.35
C MET A 285 -7.77 -60.29 24.06
N PRO A 286 -7.30 -61.54 24.19
CA PRO A 286 -8.19 -62.70 24.00
C PRO A 286 -9.39 -62.53 24.95
N SER A 287 -10.58 -62.65 24.37
CA SER A 287 -11.84 -62.57 25.10
C SER A 287 -11.82 -63.53 26.28
N PRO A 288 -12.21 -63.11 27.50
CA PRO A 288 -12.28 -64.00 28.63
C PRO A 288 -13.21 -65.16 28.32
N PRO A 289 -12.87 -66.42 28.77
CA PRO A 289 -13.70 -67.59 28.48
C PRO A 289 -15.10 -67.39 29.01
N VAL A 290 -16.08 -67.57 28.14
CA VAL A 290 -17.50 -67.56 28.49
C VAL A 290 -17.73 -68.63 29.51
N LEU A 291 -17.93 -68.31 30.78
CA LEU A 291 -18.40 -69.22 31.81
C LEU A 291 -19.77 -69.72 31.42
N ALA A 292 -19.86 -71.01 31.14
CA ALA A 292 -21.13 -71.70 30.84
C ALA A 292 -22.09 -71.51 32.05
N SER A 293 -23.24 -70.87 31.76
CA SER A 293 -24.33 -70.73 32.75
C SER A 293 -24.83 -72.11 33.15
N PRO A 294 -24.97 -72.38 34.43
CA PRO A 294 -25.53 -73.69 34.88
C PRO A 294 -26.98 -73.84 34.38
N ALA A 295 -27.26 -74.98 33.78
CA ALA A 295 -28.57 -75.35 33.34
C ALA A 295 -29.57 -75.27 34.49
N SER A 296 -30.64 -74.48 34.35
CA SER A 296 -31.78 -74.50 35.25
C SER A 296 -32.57 -75.77 35.00
N SER A 297 -32.50 -76.63 35.97
CA SER A 297 -33.38 -77.79 36.07
C SER A 297 -34.77 -77.30 36.44
N ASP A 298 -35.71 -77.40 35.52
CA ASP A 298 -37.16 -77.37 35.82
C ASP A 298 -37.61 -78.64 36.54
N PRO A 299 -38.24 -78.52 37.69
CA PRO A 299 -39.13 -79.60 38.18
C PRO A 299 -40.58 -79.08 38.11
N HIS A 300 -41.46 -79.81 37.43
CA HIS A 300 -42.81 -80.11 37.84
C HIS A 300 -43.73 -80.37 36.65
N SER A 301 -43.93 -81.70 36.43
CA SER A 301 -45.15 -82.31 35.93
C SER A 301 -46.17 -82.42 37.04
N SER A 302 -47.37 -81.91 36.88
CA SER A 302 -48.63 -82.55 37.29
C SER A 302 -49.79 -81.82 36.63
#